data_bc75260978f50f24280477ee4ce0783b
#
_entry.id   bc75260978f50f24280477ee4ce0783b
#
_cell.length_a   1.000
_cell.length_b   1.000
_cell.length_c   1.000
_cell.angle_alpha   90.00
_cell.angle_beta   90.00
_cell.angle_gamma   90.00
#
_symmetry.space_group_name_H-M   'P 1'
#
loop_
_entity.id
_entity.type
_entity.pdbx_description
1 polymer ?
#
loop_
_entity_poly.entity_id
_entity_poly.type
_entity_poly.pdbx_seq_one_letter_code
_entity_poly.pdbx_strand_id
1 'polypeptide(L)'
;MIETDIFIVGTGCSGLYCALNLPRDKQILMITKSDVRSSDSYLAQGGICVLKDESDYDSYFEDTLKAGHYENNKESVDIMIRTSQEVISDLIGYGVDFEHTTDGELAYTREGGHSDKRILFHEDETGEEITHTLLNRVLELPNVTILERTALIDIIEENNTCYGGVIKKEDGTIDTVAFRDDMVLACGGIGGLYKHSTNFRHLTGDGIAIAVKHGIERQDIDYIQIHPTTLYSDKPQDRSFLISESVRGEGAVLLDKNMERFTDELQPRDVVTAAIRKQMKLDGTEFVWEDLRTIPKDVVENHFPNIVEHCKQRGFDVYTEPIPVVPAQHYFMGGIKVDHNSATTMNNLYAVGETACNGVHGVNRLASNSLLESLVFAKRAAHKINADAVGLNAVPEPNWGERQAIVNKLFKPEDYADLSQIENDYRQMVLDEIDKFKEERGK
;
A
#
# COMPACT_ATOMS: atom_id res chain seq x y z
N MET A 1 27.99 -4.86 -10.49
CA MET A 1 27.26 -3.57 -10.35
C MET A 1 26.39 -3.36 -11.58
N ILE A 2 25.11 -3.08 -11.37
CA ILE A 2 24.13 -2.72 -12.41
C ILE A 2 24.06 -1.20 -12.48
N GLU A 3 23.86 -0.64 -13.67
CA GLU A 3 23.79 0.79 -13.93
C GLU A 3 22.43 1.16 -14.49
N THR A 4 21.84 2.28 -14.02
CA THR A 4 20.56 2.79 -14.49
C THR A 4 20.48 4.31 -14.32
N ASP A 5 19.49 4.97 -14.91
CA ASP A 5 19.25 6.38 -14.59
C ASP A 5 18.39 6.50 -13.32
N ILE A 6 17.33 5.71 -13.23
CA ILE A 6 16.40 5.70 -12.08
C ILE A 6 16.24 4.27 -11.55
N PHE A 7 16.28 4.13 -10.23
CA PHE A 7 16.14 2.85 -9.55
C PHE A 7 14.87 2.82 -8.71
N ILE A 8 13.92 1.92 -9.04
CA ILE A 8 12.64 1.77 -8.34
C ILE A 8 12.62 0.42 -7.60
N VAL A 9 12.28 0.43 -6.33
CA VAL A 9 12.20 -0.77 -5.49
C VAL A 9 10.75 -1.08 -5.14
N GLY A 10 10.18 -2.04 -5.83
CA GLY A 10 8.79 -2.49 -5.68
C GLY A 10 7.98 -2.37 -6.96
N THR A 11 7.13 -3.37 -7.23
CA THR A 11 6.24 -3.48 -8.38
C THR A 11 4.76 -3.44 -8.00
N GLY A 12 4.42 -2.84 -6.84
CA GLY A 12 3.05 -2.47 -6.51
C GLY A 12 2.56 -1.30 -7.37
N CYS A 13 1.29 -0.94 -7.26
CA CYS A 13 0.68 0.10 -8.09
C CYS A 13 1.45 1.42 -8.07
N SER A 14 2.01 1.84 -6.92
CA SER A 14 2.80 3.08 -6.81
C SER A 14 4.11 3.03 -7.61
N GLY A 15 4.88 1.94 -7.51
CA GLY A 15 6.12 1.78 -8.27
C GLY A 15 5.89 1.71 -9.77
N LEU A 16 4.88 0.94 -10.20
CA LEU A 16 4.49 0.81 -11.61
C LEU A 16 4.02 2.15 -12.18
N TYR A 17 3.16 2.86 -11.46
CA TYR A 17 2.62 4.13 -11.92
C TYR A 17 3.68 5.24 -11.92
N CYS A 18 4.62 5.22 -10.97
CA CYS A 18 5.82 6.07 -11.01
C CYS A 18 6.59 5.84 -12.32
N ALA A 19 6.92 4.58 -12.65
CA ALA A 19 7.64 4.24 -13.87
C ALA A 19 6.92 4.71 -15.15
N LEU A 20 5.58 4.61 -15.19
CA LEU A 20 4.76 5.07 -16.32
C LEU A 20 4.78 6.59 -16.50
N ASN A 21 5.03 7.35 -15.45
CA ASN A 21 5.08 8.82 -15.46
C ASN A 21 6.50 9.40 -15.59
N LEU A 22 7.53 8.56 -15.62
CA LEU A 22 8.92 8.96 -15.85
C LEU A 22 9.24 9.13 -17.34
N PRO A 23 10.29 9.92 -17.72
CA PRO A 23 10.67 10.16 -19.11
C PRO A 23 11.09 8.87 -19.84
N ARG A 24 10.72 8.77 -21.11
CA ARG A 24 11.01 7.59 -21.95
C ARG A 24 12.48 7.48 -22.39
N ASP A 25 13.25 8.53 -22.24
CA ASP A 25 14.70 8.57 -22.54
C ASP A 25 15.56 8.16 -21.35
N LYS A 26 14.99 7.96 -20.17
CA LYS A 26 15.66 7.46 -18.96
C LYS A 26 15.60 5.96 -18.87
N GLN A 27 16.72 5.30 -18.57
CA GLN A 27 16.76 3.88 -18.24
C GLN A 27 16.25 3.67 -16.82
N ILE A 28 15.27 2.82 -16.64
CA ILE A 28 14.64 2.54 -15.35
C ILE A 28 14.87 1.08 -15.00
N LEU A 29 15.48 0.84 -13.85
CA LEU A 29 15.56 -0.47 -13.25
C LEU A 29 14.52 -0.59 -12.14
N MET A 30 13.66 -1.58 -12.23
CA MET A 30 12.75 -1.97 -11.15
C MET A 30 13.18 -3.31 -10.56
N ILE A 31 13.05 -3.46 -9.25
CA ILE A 31 13.23 -4.77 -8.59
C ILE A 31 12.00 -5.12 -7.75
N THR A 32 11.75 -6.41 -7.58
CA THR A 32 10.73 -6.91 -6.65
C THR A 32 11.23 -8.12 -5.88
N LYS A 33 10.95 -8.13 -4.57
CA LYS A 33 11.41 -9.15 -3.62
C LYS A 33 10.83 -10.55 -3.90
N SER A 34 9.64 -10.58 -4.52
CA SER A 34 8.95 -11.80 -4.97
C SER A 34 8.73 -11.76 -6.48
N ASP A 35 7.69 -12.38 -7.01
CA ASP A 35 7.26 -12.18 -8.39
C ASP A 35 6.51 -10.84 -8.56
N VAL A 36 6.38 -10.36 -9.79
CA VAL A 36 5.82 -9.04 -10.12
C VAL A 36 4.36 -8.85 -9.70
N ARG A 37 3.62 -9.93 -9.44
CA ARG A 37 2.21 -9.90 -9.04
C ARG A 37 2.01 -10.04 -7.54
N SER A 38 3.05 -10.33 -6.78
CA SER A 38 2.99 -10.51 -5.33
C SER A 38 3.10 -9.18 -4.57
N SER A 39 2.18 -8.25 -4.84
CA SER A 39 2.05 -6.98 -4.11
C SER A 39 0.69 -6.86 -3.43
N ASP A 40 0.61 -6.14 -2.30
CA ASP A 40 -0.67 -5.91 -1.62
C ASP A 40 -1.65 -5.09 -2.46
N SER A 41 -1.16 -4.35 -3.45
CA SER A 41 -2.00 -3.67 -4.43
C SER A 41 -2.89 -4.65 -5.20
N TYR A 42 -2.37 -5.83 -5.56
CA TYR A 42 -3.15 -6.91 -6.20
C TYR A 42 -4.26 -7.46 -5.30
N LEU A 43 -4.12 -7.35 -3.98
CA LEU A 43 -5.04 -7.94 -3.01
C LEU A 43 -6.18 -7.00 -2.62
N ALA A 44 -6.19 -5.76 -3.10
CA ALA A 44 -7.18 -4.77 -2.73
C ALA A 44 -8.53 -5.10 -3.39
N GLN A 45 -9.52 -5.47 -2.56
CA GLN A 45 -10.83 -5.93 -3.00
C GLN A 45 -11.82 -4.79 -3.23
N GLY A 46 -11.74 -3.71 -2.41
CA GLY A 46 -12.77 -2.69 -2.34
C GLY A 46 -12.86 -1.83 -3.61
N GLY A 47 -12.05 -0.80 -3.68
CA GLY A 47 -12.08 0.11 -4.83
C GLY A 47 -11.09 1.26 -4.69
N ILE A 48 -11.27 2.28 -5.51
CA ILE A 48 -10.50 3.51 -5.50
C ILE A 48 -11.44 4.72 -5.42
N CYS A 49 -11.17 5.63 -4.47
CA CYS A 49 -11.94 6.84 -4.32
C CYS A 49 -11.64 7.83 -5.46
N VAL A 50 -12.63 8.65 -5.81
CA VAL A 50 -12.49 9.76 -6.74
C VAL A 50 -13.42 10.91 -6.37
N LEU A 51 -12.98 12.14 -6.56
CA LEU A 51 -13.83 13.33 -6.51
C LEU A 51 -14.75 13.32 -7.75
N LYS A 52 -16.04 13.07 -7.56
CA LYS A 52 -16.99 13.03 -8.68
C LYS A 52 -17.14 14.40 -9.36
N ASP A 53 -17.37 15.42 -8.55
CA ASP A 53 -17.47 16.81 -8.94
C ASP A 53 -17.17 17.73 -7.73
N GLU A 54 -17.11 19.05 -7.95
CA GLU A 54 -16.75 20.00 -6.90
C GLU A 54 -17.74 19.99 -5.72
N SER A 55 -19.01 19.59 -5.91
CA SER A 55 -19.99 19.53 -4.82
C SER A 55 -19.72 18.39 -3.82
N ASP A 56 -18.96 17.36 -4.22
CA ASP A 56 -18.56 16.26 -3.36
C ASP A 56 -17.29 16.57 -2.53
N TYR A 57 -16.56 17.65 -2.87
CA TYR A 57 -15.27 17.95 -2.25
C TYR A 57 -15.35 18.06 -0.72
N ASP A 58 -16.24 18.89 -0.19
CA ASP A 58 -16.31 19.16 1.24
C ASP A 58 -16.66 17.88 2.02
N SER A 59 -17.56 17.05 1.48
CA SER A 59 -17.95 15.79 2.11
C SER A 59 -16.83 14.77 2.08
N TYR A 60 -16.09 14.66 0.98
CA TYR A 60 -14.96 13.74 0.85
C TYR A 60 -13.79 14.14 1.76
N PHE A 61 -13.50 15.44 1.80
CA PHE A 61 -12.47 15.99 2.66
C PHE A 61 -12.79 15.74 4.13
N GLU A 62 -14.02 16.02 4.58
CA GLU A 62 -14.46 15.81 5.96
C GLU A 62 -14.48 14.31 6.33
N ASP A 63 -14.97 13.41 5.46
CA ASP A 63 -14.95 11.96 5.67
C ASP A 63 -13.52 11.47 5.89
N THR A 64 -12.56 11.97 5.10
CA THR A 64 -11.14 11.61 5.21
C THR A 64 -10.54 12.09 6.54
N LEU A 65 -10.80 13.35 6.92
CA LEU A 65 -10.32 13.89 8.20
C LEU A 65 -10.94 13.18 9.40
N LYS A 66 -12.23 12.92 9.35
CA LYS A 66 -12.95 12.22 10.42
C LYS A 66 -12.43 10.79 10.60
N ALA A 67 -12.20 10.06 9.52
CA ALA A 67 -11.63 8.72 9.57
C ALA A 67 -10.22 8.72 10.18
N GLY A 68 -9.40 9.72 9.85
CA GLY A 68 -8.06 9.91 10.38
C GLY A 68 -7.98 10.57 11.75
N HIS A 69 -9.13 10.74 12.42
CA HIS A 69 -9.25 11.41 13.73
C HIS A 69 -8.73 12.85 13.74
N TYR A 70 -8.79 13.54 12.57
CA TYR A 70 -8.28 14.90 12.34
C TYR A 70 -6.76 15.07 12.57
N GLU A 71 -6.01 13.98 12.61
CA GLU A 71 -4.54 14.00 12.63
C GLU A 71 -3.90 13.92 11.23
N ASN A 72 -4.72 14.11 10.22
CA ASN A 72 -4.30 14.13 8.81
C ASN A 72 -3.51 15.40 8.48
N ASN A 73 -2.55 15.29 7.55
CA ASN A 73 -2.02 16.45 6.86
C ASN A 73 -3.06 16.97 5.85
N LYS A 74 -3.70 18.08 6.17
CA LYS A 74 -4.81 18.64 5.39
C LYS A 74 -4.41 19.02 3.96
N GLU A 75 -3.17 19.48 3.74
CA GLU A 75 -2.66 19.81 2.42
C GLU A 75 -2.48 18.54 1.57
N SER A 76 -1.94 17.47 2.17
CA SER A 76 -1.84 16.17 1.49
C SER A 76 -3.22 15.60 1.14
N VAL A 77 -4.21 15.76 2.00
CA VAL A 77 -5.60 15.34 1.73
C VAL A 77 -6.19 16.14 0.57
N ASP A 78 -6.03 17.48 0.55
CA ASP A 78 -6.47 18.34 -0.53
C ASP A 78 -5.84 17.95 -1.88
N ILE A 79 -4.52 17.75 -1.89
CA ILE A 79 -3.77 17.29 -3.06
C ILE A 79 -4.34 15.97 -3.57
N MET A 80 -4.52 14.98 -2.70
CA MET A 80 -5.04 13.67 -3.09
C MET A 80 -6.42 13.79 -3.73
N ILE A 81 -7.34 14.49 -3.10
CA ILE A 81 -8.72 14.61 -3.57
C ILE A 81 -8.78 15.34 -4.91
N ARG A 82 -8.11 16.49 -5.04
CA ARG A 82 -8.16 17.31 -6.27
C ARG A 82 -7.44 16.64 -7.46
N THR A 83 -6.46 15.80 -7.22
CA THR A 83 -5.74 15.09 -8.29
C THR A 83 -6.45 13.78 -8.70
N SER A 84 -7.45 13.34 -7.95
CA SER A 84 -8.08 12.03 -8.13
C SER A 84 -8.67 11.83 -9.52
N GLN A 85 -9.36 12.83 -10.10
CA GLN A 85 -9.95 12.73 -11.44
C GLN A 85 -8.90 12.53 -12.53
N GLU A 86 -7.74 13.20 -12.40
CA GLU A 86 -6.63 13.04 -13.33
C GLU A 86 -6.08 11.60 -13.26
N VAL A 87 -5.89 11.06 -12.06
CA VAL A 87 -5.42 9.68 -11.87
C VAL A 87 -6.41 8.67 -12.46
N ILE A 88 -7.72 8.84 -12.21
CA ILE A 88 -8.74 7.95 -12.78
C ILE A 88 -8.77 8.04 -14.32
N SER A 89 -8.63 9.25 -14.88
CA SER A 89 -8.52 9.43 -16.33
C SER A 89 -7.32 8.69 -16.92
N ASP A 90 -6.17 8.73 -16.25
CA ASP A 90 -4.98 7.96 -16.67
C ASP A 90 -5.23 6.45 -16.60
N LEU A 91 -5.82 5.95 -15.50
CA LEU A 91 -6.12 4.52 -15.34
C LEU A 91 -7.03 4.01 -16.47
N ILE A 92 -8.10 4.73 -16.76
CA ILE A 92 -8.99 4.42 -17.90
C ILE A 92 -8.22 4.49 -19.22
N GLY A 93 -7.38 5.49 -19.39
CA GLY A 93 -6.51 5.64 -20.57
C GLY A 93 -5.51 4.49 -20.74
N TYR A 94 -5.05 3.87 -19.66
CA TYR A 94 -4.24 2.67 -19.67
C TYR A 94 -5.06 1.39 -19.96
N GLY A 95 -6.38 1.43 -19.79
CA GLY A 95 -7.28 0.33 -20.05
C GLY A 95 -7.81 -0.38 -18.82
N VAL A 96 -7.76 0.25 -17.64
CA VAL A 96 -8.43 -0.26 -16.43
C VAL A 96 -9.93 -0.27 -16.67
N ASP A 97 -10.57 -1.41 -16.43
CA ASP A 97 -11.99 -1.65 -16.63
C ASP A 97 -12.74 -1.51 -15.29
N PHE A 98 -13.33 -0.31 -15.09
CA PHE A 98 -14.21 -0.08 -13.95
C PHE A 98 -15.66 -0.45 -14.29
N GLU A 99 -16.44 -0.82 -13.27
CA GLU A 99 -17.87 -1.12 -13.44
C GLU A 99 -18.64 0.07 -14.01
N HIS A 100 -19.63 -0.25 -14.84
CA HIS A 100 -20.53 0.72 -15.46
C HIS A 100 -22.00 0.47 -15.10
N THR A 101 -22.77 1.53 -15.08
CA THR A 101 -24.24 1.47 -14.99
C THR A 101 -24.83 0.94 -16.31
N THR A 102 -26.09 0.58 -16.28
CA THR A 102 -26.84 0.16 -17.49
C THR A 102 -26.87 1.21 -18.60
N ASP A 103 -26.67 2.48 -18.25
CA ASP A 103 -26.62 3.61 -19.20
C ASP A 103 -25.20 3.89 -19.72
N GLY A 104 -24.21 3.09 -19.29
CA GLY A 104 -22.81 3.16 -19.71
C GLY A 104 -21.96 4.20 -18.98
N GLU A 105 -22.47 4.81 -17.91
CA GLU A 105 -21.71 5.69 -17.04
C GLU A 105 -20.94 4.88 -15.98
N LEU A 106 -19.87 5.44 -15.40
CA LEU A 106 -19.14 4.80 -14.32
C LEU A 106 -20.04 4.50 -13.11
N ALA A 107 -19.99 3.30 -12.61
CA ALA A 107 -20.72 2.89 -11.40
C ALA A 107 -19.93 3.24 -10.13
N TYR A 108 -20.62 3.77 -9.13
CA TYR A 108 -20.00 4.14 -7.85
C TYR A 108 -20.63 3.38 -6.69
N THR A 109 -19.78 2.86 -5.81
CA THR A 109 -20.21 2.24 -4.55
C THR A 109 -19.78 3.11 -3.35
N ARG A 110 -20.20 2.66 -2.15
CA ARG A 110 -19.88 3.29 -0.88
C ARG A 110 -19.40 2.25 0.12
N GLU A 111 -18.37 2.60 0.88
CA GLU A 111 -17.87 1.81 1.99
C GLU A 111 -18.07 2.54 3.33
N GLY A 112 -17.74 1.87 4.43
CA GLY A 112 -17.83 2.45 5.77
C GLY A 112 -17.01 3.74 5.93
N GLY A 113 -17.55 4.70 6.68
CA GLY A 113 -16.93 6.01 6.88
C GLY A 113 -17.21 7.03 5.77
N HIS A 114 -17.73 6.62 4.61
CA HIS A 114 -18.10 7.54 3.53
C HIS A 114 -19.53 8.06 3.68
N SER A 115 -19.72 9.36 3.46
CA SER A 115 -21.06 9.99 3.43
C SER A 115 -21.74 9.85 2.08
N ASP A 116 -21.00 9.62 0.99
CA ASP A 116 -21.53 9.50 -0.38
C ASP A 116 -20.87 8.34 -1.15
N LYS A 117 -21.48 7.95 -2.27
CA LYS A 117 -20.91 6.99 -3.23
C LYS A 117 -19.86 7.69 -4.08
N ARG A 118 -18.58 7.36 -3.90
CA ARG A 118 -17.46 7.95 -4.65
C ARG A 118 -16.35 6.94 -4.95
N ILE A 119 -16.63 5.67 -4.82
CA ILE A 119 -15.65 4.59 -4.98
C ILE A 119 -15.92 3.90 -6.31
N LEU A 120 -14.95 3.94 -7.21
CA LEU A 120 -14.91 3.11 -8.42
C LEU A 120 -14.36 1.74 -8.08
N PHE A 121 -14.88 0.71 -8.74
CA PHE A 121 -14.54 -0.68 -8.43
C PHE A 121 -14.61 -1.56 -9.69
N HIS A 122 -14.02 -2.74 -9.58
CA HIS A 122 -14.14 -3.84 -10.53
C HIS A 122 -14.40 -5.09 -9.73
N GLU A 123 -15.63 -5.60 -9.73
CA GLU A 123 -16.07 -6.71 -8.87
C GLU A 123 -15.54 -6.57 -7.42
N ASP A 124 -14.89 -7.61 -6.88
CA ASP A 124 -14.18 -7.61 -5.59
C ASP A 124 -12.66 -7.81 -5.77
N GLU A 125 -12.10 -7.36 -6.91
CA GLU A 125 -10.67 -7.46 -7.26
C GLU A 125 -10.09 -6.20 -7.93
N THR A 126 -10.61 -5.03 -7.55
CA THR A 126 -10.22 -3.72 -8.13
C THR A 126 -8.70 -3.50 -8.13
N GLY A 127 -8.02 -3.93 -7.08
CA GLY A 127 -6.57 -3.80 -6.96
C GLY A 127 -5.82 -4.67 -7.97
N GLU A 128 -6.31 -5.89 -8.24
CA GLU A 128 -5.76 -6.77 -9.27
C GLU A 128 -5.92 -6.12 -10.64
N GLU A 129 -7.12 -5.66 -11.00
CA GLU A 129 -7.40 -5.02 -12.28
C GLU A 129 -6.48 -3.81 -12.52
N ILE A 130 -6.37 -2.89 -11.55
CA ILE A 130 -5.49 -1.72 -11.66
C ILE A 130 -4.02 -2.14 -11.80
N THR A 131 -3.54 -3.01 -10.88
CA THR A 131 -2.11 -3.34 -10.83
C THR A 131 -1.68 -4.17 -12.02
N HIS A 132 -2.53 -5.10 -12.48
CA HIS A 132 -2.29 -5.91 -13.68
C HIS A 132 -2.20 -5.03 -14.94
N THR A 133 -3.13 -4.11 -15.09
CA THR A 133 -3.16 -3.18 -16.22
C THR A 133 -1.91 -2.29 -16.23
N LEU A 134 -1.54 -1.70 -15.08
CA LEU A 134 -0.31 -0.90 -14.97
C LEU A 134 0.95 -1.73 -15.27
N LEU A 135 1.03 -2.97 -14.78
CA LEU A 135 2.14 -3.88 -15.06
C LEU A 135 2.27 -4.15 -16.57
N ASN A 136 1.17 -4.46 -17.23
CA ASN A 136 1.19 -4.71 -18.69
C ASN A 136 1.72 -3.49 -19.44
N ARG A 137 1.31 -2.28 -19.06
CA ARG A 137 1.82 -1.04 -19.67
C ARG A 137 3.29 -0.80 -19.39
N VAL A 138 3.78 -1.10 -18.20
CA VAL A 138 5.22 -1.01 -17.87
C VAL A 138 6.03 -2.01 -18.70
N LEU A 139 5.53 -3.24 -18.89
CA LEU A 139 6.21 -4.27 -19.69
C LEU A 139 6.30 -3.91 -21.19
N GLU A 140 5.45 -3.02 -21.69
CA GLU A 140 5.52 -2.48 -23.06
C GLU A 140 6.63 -1.41 -23.21
N LEU A 141 7.23 -0.92 -22.12
CA LEU A 141 8.22 0.15 -22.12
C LEU A 141 9.63 -0.40 -22.39
N PRO A 142 10.29 -0.02 -23.52
CA PRO A 142 11.61 -0.56 -23.86
C PRO A 142 12.74 -0.04 -22.95
N ASN A 143 12.49 1.02 -22.19
CA ASN A 143 13.44 1.65 -21.29
C ASN A 143 13.29 1.17 -19.83
N VAL A 144 12.41 0.21 -19.54
CA VAL A 144 12.21 -0.36 -18.21
C VAL A 144 12.69 -1.80 -18.17
N THR A 145 13.49 -2.13 -17.17
CA THR A 145 13.90 -3.51 -16.86
C THR A 145 13.39 -3.87 -15.48
N ILE A 146 12.73 -5.02 -15.33
CA ILE A 146 12.25 -5.56 -14.06
C ILE A 146 13.05 -6.79 -13.67
N LEU A 147 13.61 -6.82 -12.46
CA LEU A 147 14.24 -7.99 -11.88
C LEU A 147 13.36 -8.55 -10.76
N GLU A 148 12.79 -9.71 -10.99
CA GLU A 148 12.01 -10.44 -9.99
C GLU A 148 12.92 -11.14 -8.97
N ARG A 149 12.36 -11.53 -7.83
CA ARG A 149 13.06 -12.23 -6.75
C ARG A 149 14.39 -11.59 -6.37
N THR A 150 14.39 -10.26 -6.46
CA THR A 150 15.54 -9.42 -6.15
C THR A 150 15.15 -8.43 -5.05
N ALA A 151 15.77 -8.57 -3.89
CA ALA A 151 15.47 -7.75 -2.72
C ALA A 151 16.49 -6.62 -2.56
N LEU A 152 16.01 -5.43 -2.20
CA LEU A 152 16.89 -4.39 -1.66
C LEU A 152 17.33 -4.79 -0.26
N ILE A 153 18.63 -4.79 0.00
CA ILE A 153 19.21 -5.11 1.30
C ILE A 153 19.65 -3.85 2.02
N ASP A 154 20.14 -2.87 1.27
CA ASP A 154 20.65 -1.63 1.84
C ASP A 154 20.71 -0.53 0.78
N ILE A 155 20.94 0.71 1.21
CA ILE A 155 21.30 1.82 0.34
C ILE A 155 22.78 2.18 0.51
N ILE A 156 23.36 2.80 -0.51
CA ILE A 156 24.73 3.30 -0.48
C ILE A 156 24.65 4.82 -0.48
N GLU A 157 25.06 5.45 0.63
CA GLU A 157 24.94 6.88 0.83
C GLU A 157 26.25 7.49 1.34
N GLU A 158 26.50 8.74 1.03
CA GLU A 158 27.54 9.57 1.60
C GLU A 158 27.03 11.01 1.77
N ASN A 159 27.21 11.60 2.95
CA ASN A 159 26.81 12.99 3.25
C ASN A 159 25.31 13.27 2.99
N ASN A 160 24.43 12.38 3.45
CA ASN A 160 22.98 12.46 3.30
C ASN A 160 22.52 12.49 1.81
N THR A 161 23.26 11.82 0.94
CA THR A 161 22.91 11.68 -0.48
C THR A 161 23.02 10.23 -0.89
N CYS A 162 21.94 9.68 -1.45
CA CYS A 162 21.87 8.31 -1.94
C CYS A 162 22.52 8.20 -3.32
N TYR A 163 23.40 7.21 -3.52
CA TYR A 163 24.14 6.95 -4.76
C TYR A 163 23.86 5.58 -5.36
N GLY A 164 23.30 4.67 -4.57
CA GLY A 164 23.06 3.31 -5.03
C GLY A 164 22.29 2.46 -4.02
N GLY A 165 22.06 1.22 -4.40
CA GLY A 165 21.47 0.19 -3.55
C GLY A 165 22.29 -1.09 -3.57
N VAL A 166 22.22 -1.85 -2.48
CA VAL A 166 22.73 -3.22 -2.38
C VAL A 166 21.55 -4.16 -2.57
N ILE A 167 21.65 -5.08 -3.49
CA ILE A 167 20.59 -6.02 -3.82
C ILE A 167 21.01 -7.46 -3.61
N LYS A 168 20.06 -8.31 -3.21
CA LYS A 168 20.18 -9.75 -3.16
C LYS A 168 19.34 -10.37 -4.28
N LYS A 169 19.97 -11.12 -5.17
CA LYS A 169 19.32 -11.87 -6.25
C LYS A 169 18.77 -13.21 -5.73
N GLU A 170 17.95 -13.86 -6.54
CA GLU A 170 17.31 -15.16 -6.23
C GLU A 170 18.32 -16.24 -5.85
N ASP A 171 19.47 -16.27 -6.50
CA ASP A 171 20.56 -17.24 -6.23
C ASP A 171 21.37 -16.91 -4.96
N GLY A 172 20.98 -15.87 -4.22
CA GLY A 172 21.69 -15.40 -3.03
C GLY A 172 22.87 -14.48 -3.32
N THR A 173 23.20 -14.20 -4.58
CA THR A 173 24.28 -13.29 -4.97
C THR A 173 23.97 -11.87 -4.54
N ILE A 174 24.91 -11.21 -3.88
CA ILE A 174 24.87 -9.78 -3.56
C ILE A 174 25.50 -9.00 -4.71
N ASP A 175 24.79 -7.98 -5.15
CA ASP A 175 25.25 -7.05 -6.19
C ASP A 175 24.90 -5.62 -5.78
N THR A 176 25.38 -4.63 -6.51
CA THR A 176 25.08 -3.23 -6.30
C THR A 176 24.37 -2.65 -7.52
N VAL A 177 23.50 -1.68 -7.27
CA VAL A 177 22.91 -0.81 -8.30
C VAL A 177 23.45 0.59 -8.08
N ALA A 178 24.05 1.18 -9.11
CA ALA A 178 24.35 2.60 -9.14
C ALA A 178 23.35 3.30 -10.07
N PHE A 179 22.79 4.42 -9.63
CA PHE A 179 21.87 5.19 -10.45
C PHE A 179 22.39 6.60 -10.71
N ARG A 180 21.93 7.22 -11.79
CA ARG A 180 22.39 8.54 -12.24
C ARG A 180 21.59 9.66 -11.60
N ASP A 181 20.28 9.51 -11.57
CA ASP A 181 19.36 10.55 -11.10
C ASP A 181 18.87 10.21 -9.67
N ASP A 182 17.88 9.36 -9.51
CA ASP A 182 17.17 9.14 -8.24
C ASP A 182 16.83 7.66 -7.98
N MET A 183 16.56 7.39 -6.71
CA MET A 183 16.00 6.12 -6.24
C MET A 183 14.61 6.32 -5.63
N VAL A 184 13.69 5.41 -5.92
CA VAL A 184 12.31 5.42 -5.41
C VAL A 184 12.03 4.14 -4.62
N LEU A 185 11.73 4.28 -3.33
CA LEU A 185 11.27 3.21 -2.47
C LEU A 185 9.75 3.05 -2.58
N ALA A 186 9.29 1.94 -3.14
CA ALA A 186 7.90 1.53 -3.26
C ALA A 186 7.71 0.13 -2.64
N CYS A 187 8.35 -0.10 -1.48
CA CYS A 187 8.56 -1.41 -0.87
C CYS A 187 7.33 -1.98 -0.16
N GLY A 188 6.21 -1.24 -0.11
CA GLY A 188 5.02 -1.62 0.65
C GLY A 188 5.20 -1.44 2.17
N GLY A 189 4.29 -2.06 2.94
CA GLY A 189 4.21 -1.86 4.38
C GLY A 189 4.94 -2.90 5.22
N ILE A 190 4.37 -3.19 6.39
CA ILE A 190 4.98 -4.00 7.46
C ILE A 190 4.16 -5.25 7.83
N GLY A 191 3.14 -5.60 7.04
CA GLY A 191 2.13 -6.60 7.41
C GLY A 191 2.68 -8.00 7.62
N GLY A 192 3.79 -8.35 6.96
CA GLY A 192 4.48 -9.63 7.15
C GLY A 192 5.04 -9.86 8.56
N LEU A 193 5.17 -8.80 9.37
CA LEU A 193 5.59 -8.88 10.78
C LEU A 193 4.48 -9.40 11.71
N TYR A 194 3.21 -9.35 11.27
CA TYR A 194 2.04 -9.67 12.09
C TYR A 194 1.57 -11.11 11.87
N LYS A 195 1.22 -11.81 12.95
CA LYS A 195 0.71 -13.18 12.89
C LYS A 195 -0.59 -13.27 12.06
N HIS A 196 -1.50 -12.31 12.27
CA HIS A 196 -2.75 -12.19 11.52
C HIS A 196 -2.68 -10.91 10.67
N SER A 197 -2.55 -11.08 9.36
CA SER A 197 -2.42 -9.99 8.40
C SER A 197 -3.02 -10.38 7.06
N THR A 198 -3.64 -9.42 6.40
CA THR A 198 -4.12 -9.58 5.02
C THR A 198 -3.00 -9.44 3.99
N ASN A 199 -1.83 -8.96 4.41
CA ASN A 199 -0.70 -8.66 3.55
C ASN A 199 0.17 -9.89 3.25
N PHE A 200 0.95 -9.82 2.17
CA PHE A 200 1.95 -10.82 1.87
C PHE A 200 3.04 -10.90 2.96
N ARG A 201 3.50 -12.11 3.26
CA ARG A 201 4.47 -12.37 4.34
C ARG A 201 5.86 -11.79 4.09
N HIS A 202 6.23 -11.55 2.84
CA HIS A 202 7.52 -10.98 2.47
C HIS A 202 7.58 -9.46 2.69
N LEU A 203 6.46 -8.78 2.96
CA LEU A 203 6.40 -7.34 3.25
C LEU A 203 6.74 -7.11 4.73
N THR A 204 8.02 -6.97 5.04
CA THR A 204 8.57 -6.94 6.39
C THR A 204 9.11 -5.56 6.81
N GLY A 205 8.81 -4.51 6.06
CA GLY A 205 9.23 -3.14 6.39
C GLY A 205 10.71 -2.87 6.07
N ASP A 206 11.27 -3.52 5.06
CA ASP A 206 12.70 -3.38 4.73
C ASP A 206 13.07 -1.92 4.46
N GLY A 207 12.23 -1.18 3.72
CA GLY A 207 12.45 0.27 3.50
C GLY A 207 12.44 1.09 4.79
N ILE A 208 11.61 0.71 5.78
CA ILE A 208 11.56 1.36 7.09
C ILE A 208 12.83 1.04 7.89
N ALA A 209 13.28 -0.22 7.90
CA ALA A 209 14.52 -0.61 8.57
C ALA A 209 15.74 0.13 8.00
N ILE A 210 15.81 0.24 6.67
CA ILE A 210 16.84 1.01 5.97
C ILE A 210 16.77 2.49 6.37
N ALA A 211 15.57 3.08 6.44
CA ALA A 211 15.40 4.46 6.88
C ALA A 211 15.87 4.67 8.34
N VAL A 212 15.59 3.72 9.24
CA VAL A 212 16.10 3.74 10.63
C VAL A 212 17.62 3.70 10.64
N LYS A 213 18.21 2.75 9.90
CA LYS A 213 19.66 2.52 9.83
C LYS A 213 20.42 3.77 9.35
N HIS A 214 19.90 4.46 8.35
CA HIS A 214 20.53 5.62 7.72
C HIS A 214 20.05 6.98 8.25
N GLY A 215 19.25 7.01 9.32
CA GLY A 215 18.80 8.25 9.96
C GLY A 215 17.81 9.06 9.12
N ILE A 216 17.17 8.47 8.12
CA ILE A 216 16.11 9.11 7.33
C ILE A 216 14.88 9.30 8.22
N GLU A 217 14.23 10.47 8.18
CA GLU A 217 13.08 10.74 9.02
C GLU A 217 11.91 9.80 8.71
N ARG A 218 11.27 9.34 9.77
CA ARG A 218 10.04 8.53 9.76
C ARG A 218 8.94 9.28 10.47
N GLN A 219 7.70 8.97 10.14
CA GLN A 219 6.53 9.60 10.72
C GLN A 219 5.44 8.57 11.00
N ASP A 220 4.76 8.70 12.13
CA ASP A 220 3.56 7.94 12.50
C ASP A 220 3.74 6.41 12.43
N ILE A 221 4.93 5.90 12.75
CA ILE A 221 5.29 4.48 12.64
C ILE A 221 4.39 3.56 13.49
N ASP A 222 3.75 4.08 14.52
CA ASP A 222 2.77 3.36 15.35
C ASP A 222 1.32 3.38 14.78
N TYR A 223 1.08 4.04 13.63
CA TYR A 223 -0.23 4.09 13.00
C TYR A 223 -0.46 2.89 12.09
N ILE A 224 -1.14 1.90 12.63
CA ILE A 224 -1.36 0.60 12.00
C ILE A 224 -2.85 0.29 12.01
N GLN A 225 -3.45 0.16 10.84
CA GLN A 225 -4.86 -0.16 10.69
C GLN A 225 -5.10 -1.66 10.82
N ILE A 226 -6.09 -2.00 11.64
CA ILE A 226 -6.64 -3.34 11.73
C ILE A 226 -7.94 -3.38 10.92
N HIS A 227 -8.04 -4.32 9.98
CA HIS A 227 -9.30 -4.56 9.29
C HIS A 227 -10.23 -5.38 10.18
N PRO A 228 -11.51 -5.00 10.31
CA PRO A 228 -12.45 -5.68 11.21
C PRO A 228 -12.73 -7.12 10.80
N THR A 229 -12.83 -7.39 9.50
CA THR A 229 -13.36 -8.65 8.98
C THR A 229 -12.38 -9.34 8.03
N THR A 230 -11.78 -10.42 8.50
CA THR A 230 -11.07 -11.42 7.70
C THR A 230 -11.64 -12.79 8.02
N LEU A 231 -11.70 -13.67 7.03
CA LEU A 231 -12.22 -15.02 7.26
C LEU A 231 -11.39 -15.75 8.31
N TYR A 232 -12.02 -16.17 9.40
CA TYR A 232 -11.37 -16.91 10.45
C TYR A 232 -10.95 -18.31 9.97
N SER A 233 -9.82 -18.77 10.43
CA SER A 233 -9.38 -20.15 10.25
C SER A 233 -8.57 -20.59 11.46
N ASP A 234 -8.86 -21.81 11.93
CA ASP A 234 -8.10 -22.52 12.95
C ASP A 234 -6.79 -23.13 12.43
N LYS A 235 -6.58 -23.08 11.10
CA LYS A 235 -5.39 -23.62 10.43
C LYS A 235 -4.38 -22.52 10.12
N PRO A 236 -3.07 -22.80 10.22
CA PRO A 236 -2.05 -21.87 9.78
C PRO A 236 -2.29 -21.46 8.32
N GLN A 237 -2.23 -20.16 8.06
CA GLN A 237 -2.37 -19.59 6.72
C GLN A 237 -1.19 -18.67 6.45
N ASP A 238 -0.83 -18.52 5.18
CA ASP A 238 0.19 -17.56 4.78
C ASP A 238 -0.27 -16.13 5.04
N ARG A 239 -1.54 -15.85 4.76
CA ARG A 239 -2.21 -14.56 5.06
C ARG A 239 -3.70 -14.77 5.39
N SER A 240 -4.29 -13.82 6.13
CA SER A 240 -5.72 -13.80 6.40
C SER A 240 -6.47 -13.36 5.14
N PHE A 241 -7.51 -14.10 4.76
CA PHE A 241 -8.33 -13.71 3.61
C PHE A 241 -9.27 -12.56 3.99
N LEU A 242 -9.18 -11.46 3.25
CA LEU A 242 -9.99 -10.28 3.47
C LEU A 242 -11.46 -10.55 3.09
N ILE A 243 -12.39 -10.20 3.98
CA ILE A 243 -13.78 -9.98 3.63
C ILE A 243 -13.96 -8.48 3.51
N SER A 244 -14.15 -8.01 2.28
CA SER A 244 -14.17 -6.58 1.95
C SER A 244 -15.15 -5.79 2.81
N GLU A 245 -14.81 -4.55 3.10
CA GLU A 245 -15.72 -3.60 3.73
C GLU A 245 -16.95 -3.29 2.89
N SER A 246 -16.84 -3.42 1.56
CA SER A 246 -17.97 -3.28 0.63
C SER A 246 -19.10 -4.27 0.94
N VAL A 247 -18.78 -5.47 1.46
CA VAL A 247 -19.79 -6.45 1.91
C VAL A 247 -20.69 -5.87 3.00
N ARG A 248 -20.11 -5.17 3.99
CA ARG A 248 -20.88 -4.44 5.01
C ARG A 248 -21.56 -3.20 4.43
N GLY A 249 -20.92 -2.55 3.46
CA GLY A 249 -21.48 -1.43 2.71
C GLY A 249 -22.78 -1.80 1.96
N GLU A 250 -22.86 -3.02 1.41
CA GLU A 250 -24.03 -3.56 0.73
C GLU A 250 -25.06 -4.15 1.68
N GLY A 251 -24.76 -4.24 2.99
CA GLY A 251 -25.77 -4.57 4.01
C GLY A 251 -25.51 -5.82 4.85
N ALA A 252 -24.33 -6.46 4.78
CA ALA A 252 -23.98 -7.53 5.71
C ALA A 252 -23.97 -7.03 7.15
N VAL A 253 -24.33 -7.90 8.10
CA VAL A 253 -24.39 -7.57 9.52
C VAL A 253 -23.46 -8.44 10.34
N LEU A 254 -22.96 -7.89 11.46
CA LEU A 254 -22.12 -8.60 12.41
C LEU A 254 -22.93 -9.16 13.57
N LEU A 255 -22.78 -10.46 13.83
CA LEU A 255 -23.55 -11.18 14.81
C LEU A 255 -22.62 -11.80 15.89
N ASP A 256 -23.14 -11.84 17.11
CA ASP A 256 -22.51 -12.52 18.25
C ASP A 256 -22.76 -14.06 18.21
N LYS A 257 -22.32 -14.77 19.23
CA LYS A 257 -22.53 -16.22 19.35
C LYS A 257 -24.00 -16.64 19.42
N ASN A 258 -24.92 -15.73 19.77
CA ASN A 258 -26.38 -16.00 19.85
C ASN A 258 -27.09 -15.58 18.54
N MET A 259 -26.32 -15.16 17.51
CA MET A 259 -26.86 -14.63 16.26
C MET A 259 -27.60 -13.28 16.42
N GLU A 260 -27.19 -12.48 17.41
CA GLU A 260 -27.74 -11.15 17.64
C GLU A 260 -26.74 -10.07 17.14
N ARG A 261 -27.26 -9.07 16.43
CA ARG A 261 -26.47 -7.93 15.94
C ARG A 261 -25.97 -7.08 17.13
N PHE A 262 -24.68 -6.75 17.20
CA PHE A 262 -24.06 -6.09 18.35
C PHE A 262 -23.42 -4.74 18.04
N THR A 263 -23.32 -4.32 16.78
CA THR A 263 -22.67 -3.06 16.39
C THR A 263 -23.31 -2.43 15.16
N ASP A 264 -22.95 -1.19 14.85
CA ASP A 264 -23.19 -0.55 13.56
C ASP A 264 -21.95 -0.80 12.67
N GLU A 265 -22.14 -1.58 11.62
CA GLU A 265 -21.08 -2.08 10.73
C GLU A 265 -20.46 -1.01 9.85
N LEU A 266 -21.12 0.15 9.69
CA LEU A 266 -20.65 1.26 8.83
C LEU A 266 -19.84 2.32 9.60
N GLN A 267 -19.56 2.08 10.89
CA GLN A 267 -18.62 2.90 11.65
C GLN A 267 -17.17 2.75 11.10
N PRO A 268 -16.26 3.69 11.39
CA PRO A 268 -14.85 3.56 11.06
C PRO A 268 -14.23 2.23 11.52
N ARG A 269 -13.23 1.73 10.78
CA ARG A 269 -12.64 0.40 10.99
C ARG A 269 -12.15 0.14 12.40
N ASP A 270 -11.53 1.13 13.03
CA ASP A 270 -11.04 1.05 14.42
C ASP A 270 -12.20 0.86 15.43
N VAL A 271 -13.32 1.55 15.21
CA VAL A 271 -14.53 1.44 16.05
C VAL A 271 -15.14 0.05 15.91
N VAL A 272 -15.31 -0.44 14.67
CA VAL A 272 -15.85 -1.79 14.42
C VAL A 272 -14.90 -2.87 14.94
N THR A 273 -13.59 -2.71 14.75
CA THR A 273 -12.57 -3.62 15.31
C THR A 273 -12.64 -3.70 16.83
N ALA A 274 -12.78 -2.55 17.50
CA ALA A 274 -12.92 -2.50 18.96
C ALA A 274 -14.22 -3.20 19.42
N ALA A 275 -15.32 -2.99 18.69
CA ALA A 275 -16.60 -3.66 18.97
C ALA A 275 -16.47 -5.19 18.84
N ILE A 276 -15.86 -5.68 17.75
CA ILE A 276 -15.64 -7.12 17.52
C ILE A 276 -14.77 -7.72 18.63
N ARG A 277 -13.62 -7.10 18.95
CA ARG A 277 -12.72 -7.59 20.01
C ARG A 277 -13.42 -7.65 21.38
N LYS A 278 -14.25 -6.64 21.68
CA LYS A 278 -15.06 -6.61 22.89
C LYS A 278 -16.07 -7.76 22.89
N GLN A 279 -16.76 -7.99 21.77
CA GLN A 279 -17.76 -9.05 21.65
C GLN A 279 -17.12 -10.44 21.76
N MET A 280 -16.02 -10.70 21.08
CA MET A 280 -15.24 -11.94 21.18
C MET A 280 -14.87 -12.24 22.66
N LYS A 281 -14.44 -11.22 23.39
CA LYS A 281 -14.12 -11.37 24.84
C LYS A 281 -15.35 -11.69 25.69
N LEU A 282 -16.50 -11.07 25.42
CA LEU A 282 -17.76 -11.33 26.13
C LEU A 282 -18.28 -12.74 25.82
N ASP A 283 -18.16 -13.18 24.58
CA ASP A 283 -18.63 -14.48 24.11
C ASP A 283 -17.68 -15.63 24.50
N GLY A 284 -16.42 -15.32 24.77
CA GLY A 284 -15.36 -16.31 24.95
C GLY A 284 -15.03 -17.06 23.65
N THR A 285 -15.12 -16.37 22.50
CA THR A 285 -14.90 -16.92 21.16
C THR A 285 -13.68 -16.31 20.50
N GLU A 286 -13.12 -16.98 19.48
CA GLU A 286 -11.99 -16.50 18.68
C GLU A 286 -12.41 -15.73 17.44
N PHE A 287 -13.71 -15.62 17.17
CA PHE A 287 -14.30 -14.93 16.02
C PHE A 287 -15.70 -14.42 16.36
N VAL A 288 -16.27 -13.59 15.50
CA VAL A 288 -17.70 -13.25 15.41
C VAL A 288 -18.24 -13.72 14.06
N TRP A 289 -19.53 -13.57 13.84
CA TRP A 289 -20.16 -13.98 12.59
C TRP A 289 -20.46 -12.77 11.71
N GLU A 290 -20.26 -12.89 10.38
CA GLU A 290 -20.72 -11.94 9.37
C GLU A 290 -21.75 -12.60 8.48
N ASP A 291 -22.94 -11.98 8.37
CA ASP A 291 -24.10 -12.55 7.67
C ASP A 291 -24.35 -11.79 6.36
N LEU A 292 -24.05 -12.44 5.24
CA LEU A 292 -24.25 -11.91 3.90
C LEU A 292 -25.67 -12.14 3.37
N ARG A 293 -26.50 -12.96 4.05
CA ARG A 293 -27.89 -13.26 3.63
C ARG A 293 -28.83 -12.06 3.69
N THR A 294 -28.40 -10.99 4.34
CA THR A 294 -29.11 -9.71 4.40
C THR A 294 -28.95 -8.90 3.11
N ILE A 295 -28.01 -9.26 2.24
CA ILE A 295 -27.77 -8.67 0.94
C ILE A 295 -28.57 -9.42 -0.13
N PRO A 296 -29.18 -8.74 -1.14
CA PRO A 296 -29.81 -9.42 -2.27
C PRO A 296 -28.82 -10.38 -2.97
N LYS A 297 -29.30 -11.58 -3.30
CA LYS A 297 -28.43 -12.64 -3.83
C LYS A 297 -27.71 -12.25 -5.12
N ASP A 298 -28.39 -11.54 -6.01
CA ASP A 298 -27.84 -11.04 -7.27
C ASP A 298 -26.73 -10.00 -7.03
N VAL A 299 -26.81 -9.20 -5.97
CA VAL A 299 -25.73 -8.27 -5.56
C VAL A 299 -24.52 -9.08 -5.07
N VAL A 300 -24.71 -10.10 -4.23
CA VAL A 300 -23.60 -10.94 -3.76
C VAL A 300 -22.92 -11.66 -4.92
N GLU A 301 -23.70 -12.21 -5.86
CA GLU A 301 -23.17 -12.94 -7.03
C GLU A 301 -22.37 -12.03 -7.98
N ASN A 302 -22.80 -10.78 -8.17
CA ASN A 302 -22.17 -9.86 -9.12
C ASN A 302 -21.04 -9.03 -8.51
N HIS A 303 -21.13 -8.65 -7.22
CA HIS A 303 -20.14 -7.75 -6.60
C HIS A 303 -19.03 -8.49 -5.84
N PHE A 304 -19.26 -9.76 -5.42
CA PHE A 304 -18.34 -10.48 -4.53
C PHE A 304 -18.04 -11.92 -4.98
N PRO A 305 -17.85 -12.19 -6.29
CA PRO A 305 -17.69 -13.57 -6.79
C PRO A 305 -16.46 -14.28 -6.18
N ASN A 306 -15.36 -13.57 -5.96
CA ASN A 306 -14.16 -14.16 -5.38
C ASN A 306 -14.31 -14.45 -3.88
N ILE A 307 -15.01 -13.59 -3.14
CA ILE A 307 -15.36 -13.86 -1.72
C ILE A 307 -16.22 -15.09 -1.61
N VAL A 308 -17.25 -15.20 -2.46
CA VAL A 308 -18.15 -16.38 -2.50
C VAL A 308 -17.36 -17.66 -2.77
N GLU A 309 -16.54 -17.65 -3.82
CA GLU A 309 -15.74 -18.83 -4.20
C GLU A 309 -14.73 -19.21 -3.10
N HIS A 310 -14.05 -18.24 -2.49
CA HIS A 310 -13.10 -18.50 -1.42
C HIS A 310 -13.78 -19.06 -0.17
N CYS A 311 -14.94 -18.51 0.25
CA CYS A 311 -15.72 -19.04 1.36
C CYS A 311 -16.16 -20.48 1.09
N LYS A 312 -16.64 -20.76 -0.13
CA LYS A 312 -17.02 -22.11 -0.56
C LYS A 312 -15.87 -23.11 -0.50
N GLN A 313 -14.65 -22.73 -0.95
CA GLN A 313 -13.44 -23.54 -0.84
C GLN A 313 -13.07 -23.87 0.62
N ARG A 314 -13.48 -23.00 1.56
CA ARG A 314 -13.29 -23.18 3.00
C ARG A 314 -14.47 -23.90 3.68
N GLY A 315 -15.49 -24.26 2.92
CA GLY A 315 -16.65 -25.05 3.41
C GLY A 315 -17.81 -24.20 3.90
N PHE A 316 -17.85 -22.89 3.59
CA PHE A 316 -18.96 -22.00 3.96
C PHE A 316 -19.80 -21.65 2.73
N ASP A 317 -21.12 -21.75 2.89
CA ASP A 317 -22.07 -21.27 1.89
C ASP A 317 -22.70 -19.96 2.37
N VAL A 318 -22.19 -18.84 1.85
CA VAL A 318 -22.62 -17.48 2.23
C VAL A 318 -24.11 -17.20 2.00
N TYR A 319 -24.79 -18.03 1.19
CA TYR A 319 -26.23 -17.89 0.92
C TYR A 319 -27.11 -18.58 1.97
N THR A 320 -26.57 -19.51 2.73
CA THR A 320 -27.33 -20.34 3.68
C THR A 320 -26.89 -20.14 5.13
N GLU A 321 -25.64 -19.68 5.36
CA GLU A 321 -25.09 -19.51 6.71
C GLU A 321 -24.20 -18.29 6.81
N PRO A 322 -24.03 -17.68 8.01
CA PRO A 322 -23.05 -16.63 8.24
C PRO A 322 -21.64 -17.22 8.26
N ILE A 323 -20.64 -16.40 7.98
CA ILE A 323 -19.23 -16.78 7.96
C ILE A 323 -18.50 -16.27 9.22
N PRO A 324 -17.51 -17.04 9.75
CA PRO A 324 -16.74 -16.59 10.90
C PRO A 324 -15.67 -15.55 10.48
N VAL A 325 -15.62 -14.40 11.17
CA VAL A 325 -14.69 -13.33 10.87
C VAL A 325 -13.92 -12.86 12.10
N VAL A 326 -12.68 -12.40 11.88
CA VAL A 326 -11.76 -11.94 12.93
C VAL A 326 -10.96 -10.72 12.44
N PRO A 327 -10.64 -9.76 13.33
CA PRO A 327 -9.79 -8.65 12.97
C PRO A 327 -8.33 -9.06 12.67
N ALA A 328 -7.72 -8.46 11.63
CA ALA A 328 -6.32 -8.68 11.26
C ALA A 328 -5.63 -7.37 10.86
N GLN A 329 -4.30 -7.31 11.00
CA GLN A 329 -3.52 -6.20 10.46
C GLN A 329 -3.79 -6.08 8.94
N HIS A 330 -3.90 -4.84 8.45
CA HIS A 330 -4.31 -4.62 7.07
C HIS A 330 -3.52 -3.53 6.35
N TYR A 331 -3.27 -2.37 6.97
CA TYR A 331 -2.61 -1.24 6.32
C TYR A 331 -1.71 -0.49 7.31
N PHE A 332 -0.61 0.02 6.80
CA PHE A 332 0.37 0.81 7.55
C PHE A 332 0.27 2.28 7.13
N MET A 333 -0.28 3.16 7.99
CA MET A 333 -0.43 4.58 7.69
C MET A 333 0.82 5.41 7.99
N GLY A 334 1.71 4.90 8.82
CA GLY A 334 3.04 5.46 9.04
C GLY A 334 3.99 5.19 7.89
N GLY A 335 5.25 5.59 8.02
CA GLY A 335 6.25 5.32 7.00
C GLY A 335 7.45 6.24 7.03
N ILE A 336 8.23 6.20 5.95
CA ILE A 336 9.27 7.18 5.68
C ILE A 336 8.60 8.53 5.46
N LYS A 337 8.99 9.53 6.25
CA LYS A 337 8.46 10.89 6.12
C LYS A 337 8.85 11.49 4.78
N VAL A 338 7.87 12.01 4.07
CA VAL A 338 8.07 12.64 2.77
C VAL A 338 7.40 14.01 2.69
N ASP A 339 7.89 14.83 1.77
CA ASP A 339 7.20 16.05 1.37
C ASP A 339 6.02 15.75 0.40
N HIS A 340 5.32 16.78 -0.04
CA HIS A 340 4.19 16.65 -0.97
C HIS A 340 4.58 16.16 -2.39
N ASN A 341 5.87 16.03 -2.68
CA ASN A 341 6.40 15.45 -3.91
C ASN A 341 7.10 14.11 -3.66
N SER A 342 6.85 13.51 -2.50
CA SER A 342 7.42 12.22 -2.07
C SER A 342 8.93 12.19 -1.88
N ALA A 343 9.61 13.36 -1.81
CA ALA A 343 11.02 13.42 -1.48
C ALA A 343 11.23 13.14 0.01
N THR A 344 12.20 12.29 0.34
CA THR A 344 12.61 12.00 1.72
C THR A 344 13.55 13.09 2.26
N THR A 345 14.02 12.95 3.50
CA THR A 345 15.05 13.82 4.07
C THR A 345 16.48 13.53 3.56
N MET A 346 16.65 12.47 2.76
CA MET A 346 17.89 12.13 2.10
C MET A 346 17.82 12.54 0.62
N ASN A 347 18.86 13.22 0.13
CA ASN A 347 18.94 13.63 -1.27
C ASN A 347 18.93 12.41 -2.20
N ASN A 348 18.33 12.55 -3.38
CA ASN A 348 18.21 11.52 -4.43
C ASN A 348 17.46 10.26 -3.96
N LEU A 349 16.58 10.41 -2.96
CA LEU A 349 15.77 9.31 -2.43
C LEU A 349 14.33 9.74 -2.21
N TYR A 350 13.42 9.04 -2.86
CA TYR A 350 11.98 9.19 -2.77
C TYR A 350 11.34 7.97 -2.11
N ALA A 351 10.17 8.15 -1.52
CA ALA A 351 9.35 7.02 -1.05
C ALA A 351 7.89 7.24 -1.45
N VAL A 352 7.21 6.20 -1.96
CA VAL A 352 5.84 6.26 -2.48
C VAL A 352 5.02 5.06 -2.03
N GLY A 353 3.68 5.22 -2.01
CA GLY A 353 2.76 4.20 -1.55
C GLY A 353 2.92 3.92 -0.05
N GLU A 354 2.56 2.72 0.39
CA GLU A 354 2.54 2.35 1.81
C GLU A 354 3.90 2.38 2.52
N THR A 355 5.00 2.52 1.78
CA THR A 355 6.35 2.75 2.34
C THR A 355 6.50 4.18 2.90
N ALA A 356 5.75 5.12 2.33
CA ALA A 356 5.84 6.55 2.64
C ALA A 356 4.77 6.99 3.64
N CYS A 357 5.08 8.02 4.42
CA CYS A 357 4.10 8.77 5.20
C CYS A 357 4.05 10.23 4.75
N ASN A 358 3.03 10.59 4.01
CA ASN A 358 2.70 11.96 3.61
C ASN A 358 1.61 12.58 4.51
N GLY A 359 1.09 11.78 5.47
CA GLY A 359 0.11 12.21 6.45
C GLY A 359 -1.34 12.25 5.96
N VAL A 360 -1.66 11.74 4.77
CA VAL A 360 -3.04 11.71 4.23
C VAL A 360 -4.00 10.97 5.17
N HIS A 361 -3.57 9.87 5.77
CA HIS A 361 -4.47 8.94 6.44
C HIS A 361 -4.72 9.23 7.92
N GLY A 362 -3.86 10.02 8.59
CA GLY A 362 -3.94 10.18 10.04
C GLY A 362 -3.84 8.86 10.78
N VAL A 363 -4.53 8.73 11.91
CA VAL A 363 -4.49 7.53 12.79
C VAL A 363 -5.20 6.32 12.18
N ASN A 364 -6.17 6.54 11.28
CA ASN A 364 -6.98 5.48 10.69
C ASN A 364 -7.41 5.88 9.27
N ARG A 365 -7.11 5.03 8.30
CA ARG A 365 -7.34 5.28 6.87
C ARG A 365 -8.83 5.13 6.52
N LEU A 366 -9.38 6.12 5.82
CA LEU A 366 -10.68 5.95 5.16
C LEU A 366 -10.57 4.88 4.07
N ALA A 367 -11.55 4.00 3.99
CA ALA A 367 -11.58 2.91 3.01
C ALA A 367 -11.40 3.44 1.57
N SER A 368 -10.75 2.65 0.72
CA SER A 368 -10.49 2.95 -0.70
C SER A 368 -9.64 4.21 -1.02
N ASN A 369 -9.07 4.88 0.00
CA ASN A 369 -8.13 5.99 -0.20
C ASN A 369 -6.69 5.53 -0.48
N SER A 370 -6.30 4.30 -0.12
CA SER A 370 -4.89 3.88 -0.22
C SER A 370 -4.37 3.75 -1.64
N LEU A 371 -5.16 3.19 -2.56
CA LEU A 371 -4.77 3.09 -3.96
C LEU A 371 -4.65 4.49 -4.58
N LEU A 372 -5.61 5.38 -4.29
CA LEU A 372 -5.57 6.75 -4.79
C LEU A 372 -4.34 7.50 -4.27
N GLU A 373 -4.10 7.47 -2.96
CA GLU A 373 -2.92 8.08 -2.34
C GLU A 373 -1.62 7.58 -3.00
N SER A 374 -1.49 6.25 -3.12
CA SER A 374 -0.32 5.62 -3.72
C SER A 374 -0.05 6.09 -5.15
N LEU A 375 -1.09 6.27 -5.97
CA LEU A 375 -0.97 6.71 -7.34
C LEU A 375 -0.70 8.22 -7.43
N VAL A 376 -1.46 9.05 -6.71
CA VAL A 376 -1.28 10.50 -6.70
C VAL A 376 0.15 10.89 -6.34
N PHE A 377 0.68 10.36 -5.24
CA PHE A 377 2.01 10.73 -4.77
C PHE A 377 3.13 10.05 -5.57
N ALA A 378 2.91 8.90 -6.18
CA ALA A 378 3.84 8.33 -7.16
C ALA A 378 3.98 9.19 -8.43
N LYS A 379 2.86 9.73 -8.94
CA LYS A 379 2.88 10.68 -10.08
C LYS A 379 3.62 11.96 -9.72
N ARG A 380 3.41 12.49 -8.51
CA ARG A 380 4.12 13.69 -8.02
C ARG A 380 5.62 13.44 -7.89
N ALA A 381 6.03 12.28 -7.38
CA ALA A 381 7.45 11.88 -7.35
C ALA A 381 8.05 11.87 -8.75
N ALA A 382 7.41 11.22 -9.71
CA ALA A 382 7.88 11.17 -11.09
C ALA A 382 7.99 12.57 -11.72
N HIS A 383 7.00 13.45 -11.50
CA HIS A 383 7.04 14.83 -11.98
C HIS A 383 8.18 15.64 -11.34
N LYS A 384 8.44 15.46 -10.05
CA LYS A 384 9.52 16.13 -9.34
C LYS A 384 10.90 15.67 -9.88
N ILE A 385 11.10 14.36 -10.01
CA ILE A 385 12.30 13.76 -10.60
C ILE A 385 12.56 14.35 -12.01
N ASN A 386 11.50 14.42 -12.84
CA ASN A 386 11.61 15.02 -14.18
C ASN A 386 11.97 16.51 -14.15
N ALA A 387 11.37 17.28 -13.24
CA ALA A 387 11.64 18.71 -13.12
C ALA A 387 13.07 18.99 -12.65
N ASP A 388 13.60 18.17 -11.74
CA ASP A 388 14.96 18.30 -11.24
C ASP A 388 15.99 17.93 -12.32
N ALA A 389 15.72 16.90 -13.13
CA ALA A 389 16.58 16.49 -14.23
C ALA A 389 16.73 17.57 -15.35
N VAL A 390 15.72 18.43 -15.54
CA VAL A 390 15.73 19.50 -16.55
C VAL A 390 15.96 20.90 -15.95
N GLY A 391 16.12 20.99 -14.62
CA GLY A 391 16.00 22.24 -13.89
C GLY A 391 17.21 23.16 -13.95
N LEU A 392 16.91 24.46 -14.00
CA LEU A 392 17.84 25.61 -13.97
C LEU A 392 18.60 25.77 -12.63
N ASN A 393 18.31 24.95 -11.63
CA ASN A 393 18.88 24.98 -10.27
C ASN A 393 19.63 23.71 -9.90
N ALA A 394 19.98 22.86 -10.88
CA ALA A 394 20.72 21.64 -10.61
C ALA A 394 22.08 21.98 -9.95
N VAL A 395 22.27 21.54 -8.72
CA VAL A 395 23.62 21.42 -8.14
C VAL A 395 24.39 20.53 -9.11
N PRO A 396 25.65 20.87 -9.47
CA PRO A 396 26.45 20.00 -10.32
C PRO A 396 26.54 18.62 -9.68
N GLU A 397 25.81 17.67 -10.25
CA GLU A 397 25.84 16.30 -9.76
C GLU A 397 27.17 15.65 -10.13
N PRO A 398 27.70 14.73 -9.29
CA PRO A 398 28.86 13.95 -9.64
C PRO A 398 28.68 13.34 -11.04
N ASN A 399 29.70 13.39 -11.87
CA ASN A 399 29.65 12.69 -13.15
C ASN A 399 29.49 11.18 -12.92
N TRP A 400 29.05 10.44 -13.94
CA TRP A 400 28.75 9.03 -13.81
C TRP A 400 29.92 8.20 -13.21
N GLY A 401 31.16 8.48 -13.64
CA GLY A 401 32.34 7.81 -13.10
C GLY A 401 32.59 8.10 -11.62
N GLU A 402 32.27 9.29 -11.16
CA GLU A 402 32.37 9.66 -9.74
C GLU A 402 31.33 8.92 -8.90
N ARG A 403 30.07 8.82 -9.38
CA ARG A 403 29.03 8.04 -8.69
C ARG A 403 29.41 6.56 -8.56
N GLN A 404 29.89 5.94 -9.62
CA GLN A 404 30.40 4.56 -9.59
C GLN A 404 31.57 4.40 -8.62
N ALA A 405 32.49 5.35 -8.58
CA ALA A 405 33.62 5.34 -7.65
C ALA A 405 33.16 5.42 -6.19
N ILE A 406 32.12 6.22 -5.89
CA ILE A 406 31.53 6.31 -4.56
C ILE A 406 30.90 4.96 -4.18
N VAL A 407 30.06 4.37 -5.06
CA VAL A 407 29.43 3.06 -4.81
C VAL A 407 30.49 1.99 -4.55
N ASN A 408 31.52 1.90 -5.40
CA ASN A 408 32.62 0.93 -5.23
C ASN A 408 33.45 1.15 -3.95
N LYS A 409 33.65 2.41 -3.54
CA LYS A 409 34.39 2.76 -2.32
C LYS A 409 33.63 2.34 -1.06
N LEU A 410 32.30 2.54 -1.05
CA LEU A 410 31.46 2.38 0.14
C LEU A 410 30.94 0.95 0.28
N PHE A 411 30.73 0.23 -0.83
CA PHE A 411 30.26 -1.15 -0.79
C PHE A 411 31.36 -2.09 -0.27
N LYS A 412 31.05 -2.85 0.78
CA LYS A 412 31.93 -3.86 1.36
C LYS A 412 31.16 -5.18 1.42
N PRO A 413 31.50 -6.16 0.58
CA PRO A 413 30.80 -7.45 0.54
C PRO A 413 30.74 -8.16 1.89
N GLU A 414 31.76 -7.98 2.74
CA GLU A 414 31.84 -8.57 4.08
C GLU A 414 30.71 -8.10 5.01
N ASP A 415 30.17 -6.90 4.83
CA ASP A 415 29.06 -6.37 5.63
C ASP A 415 27.74 -7.12 5.36
N TYR A 416 27.65 -7.88 4.27
CA TYR A 416 26.48 -8.62 3.82
C TYR A 416 26.70 -10.15 3.83
N ALA A 417 27.66 -10.65 4.62
CA ALA A 417 28.01 -12.07 4.68
C ALA A 417 26.92 -12.93 5.35
N ASP A 418 26.16 -12.36 6.31
CA ASP A 418 25.05 -13.04 6.98
C ASP A 418 23.72 -12.33 6.71
N LEU A 419 23.10 -12.68 5.59
CA LEU A 419 21.83 -12.11 5.17
C LEU A 419 20.68 -12.45 6.11
N SER A 420 20.69 -13.64 6.72
CA SER A 420 19.65 -14.05 7.65
C SER A 420 19.68 -13.22 8.93
N GLN A 421 20.88 -12.87 9.40
CA GLN A 421 21.02 -11.96 10.54
C GLN A 421 20.51 -10.57 10.18
N ILE A 422 20.87 -10.03 9.00
CA ILE A 422 20.41 -8.71 8.53
C ILE A 422 18.87 -8.66 8.44
N GLU A 423 18.24 -9.70 7.88
CA GLU A 423 16.77 -9.77 7.77
C GLU A 423 16.11 -9.80 9.17
N ASN A 424 16.69 -10.50 10.13
CA ASN A 424 16.20 -10.53 11.50
C ASN A 424 16.41 -9.19 12.23
N ASP A 425 17.57 -8.57 12.06
CA ASP A 425 17.87 -7.26 12.65
C ASP A 425 16.92 -6.19 12.09
N TYR A 426 16.61 -6.22 10.80
CA TYR A 426 15.67 -5.30 10.17
C TYR A 426 14.25 -5.45 10.73
N ARG A 427 13.78 -6.69 10.88
CA ARG A 427 12.47 -6.95 11.51
C ARG A 427 12.43 -6.40 12.94
N GLN A 428 13.50 -6.61 13.71
CA GLN A 428 13.57 -6.09 15.06
C GLN A 428 13.64 -4.56 15.09
N MET A 429 14.42 -3.92 14.21
CA MET A 429 14.48 -2.47 14.08
C MET A 429 13.09 -1.85 13.83
N VAL A 430 12.28 -2.45 12.96
CA VAL A 430 10.92 -1.95 12.69
C VAL A 430 10.04 -2.08 13.93
N LEU A 431 10.09 -3.22 14.63
CA LEU A 431 9.32 -3.44 15.85
C LEU A 431 9.73 -2.48 16.97
N ASP A 432 11.02 -2.29 17.17
CA ASP A 432 11.56 -1.35 18.17
C ASP A 432 11.16 0.10 17.85
N GLU A 433 11.16 0.48 16.57
CA GLU A 433 10.72 1.82 16.16
C GLU A 433 9.21 2.03 16.37
N ILE A 434 8.39 1.00 16.12
CA ILE A 434 6.95 1.04 16.43
C ILE A 434 6.74 1.25 17.95
N ASP A 435 7.45 0.52 18.79
CA ASP A 435 7.29 0.61 20.23
C ASP A 435 7.80 1.96 20.77
N LYS A 436 8.89 2.49 20.24
CA LYS A 436 9.40 3.82 20.54
C LYS A 436 8.36 4.91 20.25
N PHE A 437 7.72 4.89 19.06
CA PHE A 437 6.68 5.88 18.71
C PHE A 437 5.44 5.76 19.59
N LYS A 438 5.04 4.54 20.01
CA LYS A 438 3.98 4.33 21.01
C LYS A 438 4.33 4.96 22.36
N GLU A 439 5.55 4.72 22.85
CA GLU A 439 6.02 5.29 24.13
C GLU A 439 6.05 6.82 24.08
N GLU A 440 6.57 7.42 23.01
CA GLU A 440 6.59 8.88 22.81
C GLU A 440 5.19 9.49 22.80
N ARG A 441 4.17 8.76 22.33
CA ARG A 441 2.75 9.19 22.38
C ARG A 441 2.04 8.85 23.69
N GLY A 442 2.70 8.15 24.61
CA GLY A 442 2.10 7.72 25.87
C GLY A 442 1.05 6.61 25.73
N LYS A 443 1.20 5.75 24.75
CA LYS A 443 0.30 4.60 24.46
C LYS A 443 0.85 3.29 25.00
#